data_69c03079060013fe03075d22cc387c66
#
_entry.id   69c03079060013fe03075d22cc387c66
#
_cell.length_a   1.000
_cell.length_b   1.000
_cell.length_c   1.000
_cell.angle_alpha   90.00
_cell.angle_beta   90.00
_cell.angle_gamma   90.00
#
_symmetry.space_group_name_H-M   'P 1'
#
loop_
_entity.id
_entity.type
_entity.pdbx_description
1 polymer ?
#
loop_
_entity_poly.entity_id
_entity_poly.type
_entity_poly.pdbx_seq_one_letter_code
_entity_poly.pdbx_strand_id
1 'polypeptide(L)'
;ITHTLSPNDQLLEQKEIELLESIGIDSIKVEGRKKNPNYVFETVGYYRDILNNKPRPSLSYKLFNRGYSKGYFYLDDKLMNTKYPSNFGYLIAVISNNKVKLLDDLENGDGIQFVTSNFETISGIFVNKIIKNGTKVSSAKKGDTIVLDNIPKNTMYIYKNYSKSLNDEIENKIKTTKRYLDIDIKLKAIYNEKIELVFTTKNIN
;
A
#
# COMPACT_ATOMS: atom_id res chain seq x y z
N ILE A 1 25.37 -16.74 -9.97
CA ILE A 1 24.58 -15.50 -9.90
C ILE A 1 23.12 -15.94 -10.01
N THR A 2 22.37 -15.82 -8.93
CA THR A 2 20.92 -16.06 -8.94
C THR A 2 20.23 -14.80 -9.44
N HIS A 3 19.58 -14.89 -10.58
CA HIS A 3 18.73 -13.82 -11.07
C HIS A 3 17.33 -13.97 -10.49
N THR A 4 16.83 -12.91 -9.89
CA THR A 4 15.44 -12.84 -9.44
C THR A 4 14.57 -12.41 -10.61
N LEU A 5 13.50 -13.16 -10.85
CA LEU A 5 12.43 -12.78 -11.76
C LEU A 5 11.15 -12.59 -10.96
N SER A 6 10.85 -11.35 -10.60
CA SER A 6 9.64 -11.00 -9.87
C SER A 6 8.86 -9.95 -10.67
N PRO A 7 7.59 -10.20 -11.03
CA PRO A 7 6.82 -9.19 -11.75
C PRO A 7 6.60 -7.97 -10.85
N ASN A 8 6.80 -6.77 -11.42
CA ASN A 8 6.39 -5.54 -10.78
C ASN A 8 4.87 -5.54 -10.58
N ASP A 9 4.41 -4.91 -9.53
CA ASP A 9 2.98 -4.70 -9.35
C ASP A 9 2.51 -3.63 -10.35
N GLN A 10 1.36 -3.86 -10.95
CA GLN A 10 0.76 -2.91 -11.87
C GLN A 10 -0.10 -1.91 -11.10
N LEU A 11 0.17 -0.63 -11.28
CA LEU A 11 -0.62 0.45 -10.69
C LEU A 11 -0.87 1.53 -11.74
N LEU A 12 -2.13 1.70 -12.11
CA LEU A 12 -2.57 2.80 -12.95
C LEU A 12 -2.86 4.04 -12.07
N GLU A 13 -2.63 5.21 -12.61
CA GLU A 13 -2.93 6.49 -11.96
C GLU A 13 -4.22 7.08 -12.54
N GLN A 14 -4.62 8.24 -12.04
CA GLN A 14 -5.85 8.91 -12.44
C GLN A 14 -5.98 9.03 -13.95
N LYS A 15 -4.94 9.52 -14.64
CA LYS A 15 -4.98 9.75 -16.10
C LYS A 15 -5.23 8.48 -16.92
N GLU A 16 -4.68 7.34 -16.46
CA GLU A 16 -4.92 6.06 -17.14
C GLU A 16 -6.35 5.56 -16.91
N ILE A 17 -6.89 5.78 -15.70
CA ILE A 17 -8.28 5.42 -15.38
C ILE A 17 -9.26 6.28 -16.18
N GLU A 18 -9.04 7.59 -16.24
CA GLU A 18 -9.84 8.52 -17.05
C GLU A 18 -9.79 8.16 -18.55
N LEU A 19 -8.62 7.74 -19.05
CA LEU A 19 -8.50 7.28 -20.43
C LEU A 19 -9.32 6.00 -20.68
N LEU A 20 -9.23 5.01 -19.76
CA LEU A 20 -10.02 3.78 -19.86
C LEU A 20 -11.53 4.06 -19.88
N GLU A 21 -11.99 4.94 -19.02
CA GLU A 21 -13.39 5.40 -18.99
C GLU A 21 -13.78 6.08 -20.29
N SER A 22 -12.95 6.98 -20.82
CA SER A 22 -13.21 7.73 -22.04
C SER A 22 -13.36 6.86 -23.30
N ILE A 23 -12.69 5.71 -23.34
CA ILE A 23 -12.79 4.73 -24.44
C ILE A 23 -13.86 3.66 -24.19
N GLY A 24 -14.67 3.79 -23.13
CA GLY A 24 -15.83 2.92 -22.88
C GLY A 24 -15.51 1.61 -22.16
N ILE A 25 -14.48 1.57 -21.32
CA ILE A 25 -14.23 0.42 -20.46
C ILE A 25 -15.16 0.48 -19.25
N ASP A 26 -16.05 -0.50 -19.11
CA ASP A 26 -17.07 -0.54 -18.07
C ASP A 26 -16.55 -0.96 -16.70
N SER A 27 -15.49 -1.75 -16.64
CA SER A 27 -14.98 -2.28 -15.37
C SER A 27 -13.49 -2.58 -15.38
N ILE A 28 -12.89 -2.52 -14.20
CA ILE A 28 -11.48 -2.84 -13.97
C ILE A 28 -11.41 -4.00 -12.97
N LYS A 29 -10.68 -5.06 -13.33
CA LYS A 29 -10.38 -6.16 -12.41
C LYS A 29 -9.09 -5.86 -11.65
N VAL A 30 -9.19 -5.77 -10.32
CA VAL A 30 -8.03 -5.64 -9.43
C VAL A 30 -7.62 -7.03 -8.93
N GLU A 31 -6.37 -7.43 -9.20
CA GLU A 31 -5.83 -8.72 -8.77
C GLU A 31 -4.92 -8.52 -7.54
N GLY A 32 -5.36 -9.03 -6.40
CA GLY A 32 -4.64 -8.91 -5.13
C GLY A 32 -4.18 -10.26 -4.55
N ARG A 33 -4.01 -11.30 -5.38
CA ARG A 33 -3.63 -12.64 -4.92
C ARG A 33 -2.33 -12.61 -4.10
N LYS A 34 -2.36 -13.26 -2.94
CA LYS A 34 -1.25 -13.30 -1.96
C LYS A 34 -0.87 -11.94 -1.37
N LYS A 35 -1.68 -10.91 -1.54
CA LYS A 35 -1.53 -9.65 -0.83
C LYS A 35 -2.30 -9.69 0.49
N ASN A 36 -1.84 -8.90 1.48
CA ASN A 36 -2.58 -8.78 2.73
C ASN A 36 -3.86 -7.93 2.57
N PRO A 37 -4.83 -8.05 3.48
CA PRO A 37 -6.09 -7.29 3.41
C PRO A 37 -5.87 -5.77 3.35
N ASN A 38 -4.88 -5.23 4.05
CA ASN A 38 -4.58 -3.80 4.08
C ASN A 38 -4.19 -3.28 2.70
N TYR A 39 -3.36 -4.03 1.97
CA TYR A 39 -2.98 -3.69 0.59
C TYR A 39 -4.20 -3.69 -0.34
N VAL A 40 -5.05 -4.72 -0.22
CA VAL A 40 -6.27 -4.83 -1.05
C VAL A 40 -7.21 -3.67 -0.75
N PHE A 41 -7.46 -3.39 0.54
CA PHE A 41 -8.31 -2.29 0.98
C PHE A 41 -7.83 -0.94 0.43
N GLU A 42 -6.53 -0.66 0.59
CA GLU A 42 -5.93 0.59 0.09
C GLU A 42 -6.00 0.70 -1.44
N THR A 43 -5.65 -0.36 -2.15
CA THR A 43 -5.61 -0.34 -3.62
C THR A 43 -7.00 -0.18 -4.21
N VAL A 44 -8.00 -0.92 -3.69
CA VAL A 44 -9.39 -0.79 -4.13
C VAL A 44 -9.95 0.58 -3.76
N GLY A 45 -9.65 1.07 -2.54
CA GLY A 45 -10.03 2.41 -2.09
C GLY A 45 -9.45 3.51 -2.98
N TYR A 46 -8.18 3.40 -3.37
CA TYR A 46 -7.52 4.33 -4.28
C TYR A 46 -8.26 4.44 -5.63
N TYR A 47 -8.57 3.32 -6.28
CA TYR A 47 -9.32 3.34 -7.54
C TYR A 47 -10.76 3.84 -7.36
N ARG A 48 -11.41 3.48 -6.26
CA ARG A 48 -12.75 3.99 -5.93
C ARG A 48 -12.75 5.51 -5.74
N ASP A 49 -11.73 6.07 -5.11
CA ASP A 49 -11.61 7.51 -4.93
C ASP A 49 -11.43 8.23 -6.27
N ILE A 50 -10.64 7.69 -7.20
CA ILE A 50 -10.53 8.24 -8.56
C ILE A 50 -11.89 8.25 -9.25
N LEU A 51 -12.59 7.12 -9.28
CA LEU A 51 -13.90 6.98 -9.93
C LEU A 51 -14.98 7.86 -9.27
N ASN A 52 -14.82 8.25 -8.02
CA ASN A 52 -15.70 9.17 -7.31
C ASN A 52 -15.26 10.65 -7.43
N ASN A 53 -14.34 10.98 -8.33
CA ASN A 53 -13.77 12.32 -8.49
C ASN A 53 -13.14 12.90 -7.22
N LYS A 54 -12.50 12.04 -6.42
CA LYS A 54 -11.76 12.37 -5.21
C LYS A 54 -10.32 11.85 -5.28
N PRO A 55 -9.55 12.22 -6.31
CA PRO A 55 -8.22 11.64 -6.52
C PRO A 55 -7.27 11.97 -5.37
N ARG A 56 -6.46 10.99 -5.00
CA ARG A 56 -5.40 11.09 -4.00
C ARG A 56 -4.20 10.25 -4.43
N PRO A 57 -3.02 10.46 -3.86
CA PRO A 57 -1.90 9.54 -4.06
C PRO A 57 -2.22 8.13 -3.53
N SER A 58 -1.76 7.11 -4.25
CA SER A 58 -1.81 5.74 -3.74
C SER A 58 -0.79 5.53 -2.63
N LEU A 59 -1.20 4.85 -1.56
CA LEU A 59 -0.30 4.42 -0.48
C LEU A 59 0.07 2.93 -0.58
N SER A 60 -0.35 2.25 -1.64
CA SER A 60 -0.11 0.81 -1.84
C SER A 60 1.38 0.44 -1.74
N TYR A 61 2.28 1.31 -2.23
CA TYR A 61 3.72 1.09 -2.17
C TYR A 61 4.29 1.11 -0.73
N LYS A 62 3.59 1.72 0.23
CA LYS A 62 3.96 1.73 1.65
C LYS A 62 3.57 0.43 2.36
N LEU A 63 2.62 -0.32 1.79
CA LEU A 63 2.14 -1.60 2.33
C LEU A 63 2.84 -2.79 1.71
N PHE A 64 3.14 -2.70 0.42
CA PHE A 64 3.88 -3.72 -0.31
C PHE A 64 4.56 -3.09 -1.53
N ASN A 65 5.87 -3.28 -1.65
CA ASN A 65 6.62 -2.74 -2.78
C ASN A 65 7.70 -3.73 -3.25
N ARG A 66 7.51 -4.26 -4.43
CA ARG A 66 8.51 -5.01 -5.20
C ARG A 66 8.79 -4.37 -6.56
N GLY A 67 8.50 -3.09 -6.67
CA GLY A 67 8.50 -2.31 -7.89
C GLY A 67 7.08 -2.18 -8.46
N TYR A 68 6.85 -1.07 -9.15
CA TYR A 68 5.61 -0.75 -9.84
C TYR A 68 5.87 -0.44 -11.30
N SER A 69 4.90 -0.78 -12.15
CA SER A 69 4.90 -0.46 -13.58
C SER A 69 3.48 -0.11 -14.02
N LYS A 70 3.35 0.41 -15.24
CA LYS A 70 2.05 0.55 -15.90
C LYS A 70 1.62 -0.72 -16.66
N GLY A 71 2.37 -1.80 -16.47
CA GLY A 71 2.16 -3.05 -17.20
C GLY A 71 2.26 -2.85 -18.70
N TYR A 72 1.36 -3.45 -19.44
CA TYR A 72 1.31 -3.30 -20.91
C TYR A 72 0.55 -2.06 -21.38
N PHE A 73 0.16 -1.16 -20.48
CA PHE A 73 -0.65 0.01 -20.84
C PHE A 73 0.08 0.94 -21.82
N TYR A 74 1.38 1.15 -21.61
CA TYR A 74 2.23 1.94 -22.48
C TYR A 74 3.34 1.12 -23.15
N LEU A 75 3.20 -0.21 -23.20
CA LEU A 75 4.26 -1.11 -23.68
C LEU A 75 5.57 -0.92 -22.90
N ASP A 76 5.46 -0.75 -21.58
CA ASP A 76 6.61 -0.55 -20.70
C ASP A 76 7.43 -1.84 -20.61
N ASP A 77 8.74 -1.76 -20.92
CA ASP A 77 9.65 -2.89 -20.85
C ASP A 77 10.04 -3.30 -19.42
N LYS A 78 9.70 -2.47 -18.43
CA LYS A 78 10.05 -2.69 -17.00
C LYS A 78 9.01 -3.52 -16.28
N LEU A 79 8.58 -4.62 -16.85
CA LEU A 79 7.58 -5.49 -16.23
C LEU A 79 8.12 -6.33 -15.08
N MET A 80 9.43 -6.58 -15.07
CA MET A 80 10.08 -7.48 -14.12
C MET A 80 11.07 -6.75 -13.24
N ASN A 81 11.04 -7.08 -11.95
CA ASN A 81 12.10 -6.72 -11.03
C ASN A 81 13.14 -7.83 -10.98
N THR A 82 14.38 -7.49 -11.29
CA THR A 82 15.51 -8.43 -11.29
C THR A 82 16.39 -8.32 -10.04
N LYS A 83 16.07 -7.40 -9.13
CA LYS A 83 16.90 -7.11 -7.95
C LYS A 83 16.43 -7.86 -6.70
N TYR A 84 15.13 -7.97 -6.49
CA TYR A 84 14.56 -8.59 -5.28
C TYR A 84 13.21 -9.27 -5.55
N PRO A 85 12.93 -10.41 -4.88
CA PRO A 85 11.78 -11.26 -5.22
C PRO A 85 10.47 -10.89 -4.50
N SER A 86 10.52 -10.04 -3.47
CA SER A 86 9.38 -9.82 -2.57
C SER A 86 9.27 -8.36 -2.15
N ASN A 87 8.49 -8.10 -1.10
CA ASN A 87 8.36 -6.76 -0.53
C ASN A 87 9.73 -6.23 -0.08
N PHE A 88 10.26 -5.29 -0.82
CA PHE A 88 11.49 -4.60 -0.49
C PHE A 88 11.23 -3.32 0.31
N GLY A 89 10.00 -2.82 0.27
CA GLY A 89 9.66 -1.54 0.87
C GLY A 89 10.04 -0.35 -0.01
N TYR A 90 10.06 0.83 0.60
CA TYR A 90 10.41 2.08 -0.06
C TYR A 90 11.51 2.81 0.70
N LEU A 91 12.31 3.56 -0.04
CA LEU A 91 13.45 4.28 0.51
C LEU A 91 12.99 5.36 1.49
N ILE A 92 13.46 5.28 2.75
CA ILE A 92 13.14 6.27 3.79
C ILE A 92 14.34 7.01 4.32
N ALA A 93 15.55 6.52 4.09
CA ALA A 93 16.75 7.24 4.51
C ALA A 93 17.98 6.83 3.71
N VAL A 94 18.92 7.76 3.65
CA VAL A 94 20.29 7.56 3.18
C VAL A 94 21.24 7.81 4.35
N ILE A 95 22.24 6.95 4.48
CA ILE A 95 23.26 7.07 5.53
C ILE A 95 24.48 7.80 4.95
N SER A 96 24.89 8.87 5.65
CA SER A 96 26.11 9.60 5.35
C SER A 96 26.78 9.98 6.68
N ASN A 97 28.07 9.65 6.80
CA ASN A 97 28.86 9.95 8.01
C ASN A 97 28.19 9.48 9.32
N ASN A 98 27.68 8.25 9.34
CA ASN A 98 26.94 7.66 10.48
C ASN A 98 25.67 8.41 10.90
N LYS A 99 25.19 9.35 10.07
CA LYS A 99 23.94 10.06 10.30
C LYS A 99 22.89 9.55 9.34
N VAL A 100 21.67 9.38 9.85
CA VAL A 100 20.51 8.92 9.10
C VAL A 100 19.64 10.12 8.79
N LYS A 101 19.63 10.60 7.54
CA LYS A 101 18.74 11.65 7.09
C LYS A 101 17.47 11.05 6.54
N LEU A 102 16.32 11.39 7.13
CA LEU A 102 15.04 10.85 6.75
C LEU A 102 14.48 11.51 5.49
N LEU A 103 14.00 10.69 4.58
CA LEU A 103 13.26 11.06 3.36
C LEU A 103 11.74 10.85 3.50
N ASP A 104 11.32 10.10 4.52
CA ASP A 104 9.94 9.93 4.95
C ASP A 104 9.91 9.73 6.48
N ASP A 105 8.73 9.82 7.09
CA ASP A 105 8.52 9.66 8.52
C ASP A 105 8.95 8.28 9.01
N LEU A 106 9.42 8.19 10.25
CA LEU A 106 9.79 6.95 10.91
C LEU A 106 9.28 6.94 12.35
N GLU A 107 8.70 5.81 12.77
CA GLU A 107 8.19 5.66 14.13
C GLU A 107 8.56 4.30 14.74
N ASN A 108 8.47 4.20 16.06
CA ASN A 108 8.64 2.94 16.76
C ASN A 108 7.58 1.92 16.31
N GLY A 109 8.02 0.72 16.01
CA GLY A 109 7.19 -0.35 15.47
C GLY A 109 7.18 -0.43 13.95
N ASP A 110 7.75 0.55 13.23
CA ASP A 110 8.01 0.41 11.79
C ASP A 110 9.02 -0.71 11.52
N GLY A 111 8.80 -1.48 10.46
CA GLY A 111 9.76 -2.46 9.94
C GLY A 111 10.67 -1.81 8.91
N ILE A 112 11.97 -1.89 9.15
CA ILE A 112 12.97 -1.36 8.23
C ILE A 112 14.00 -2.42 7.86
N GLN A 113 14.65 -2.24 6.73
CA GLN A 113 15.79 -3.04 6.31
C GLN A 113 16.96 -2.16 5.91
N PHE A 114 18.15 -2.65 6.25
CA PHE A 114 19.42 -2.04 5.93
C PHE A 114 19.97 -2.62 4.64
N VAL A 115 20.38 -1.77 3.73
CA VAL A 115 20.70 -2.14 2.36
C VAL A 115 22.05 -1.52 1.95
N THR A 116 22.87 -2.30 1.25
CA THR A 116 24.16 -1.85 0.70
C THR A 116 23.97 -0.95 -0.53
N SER A 117 25.06 -0.37 -1.04
CA SER A 117 25.08 0.35 -2.30
C SER A 117 24.65 -0.50 -3.52
N ASN A 118 24.82 -1.82 -3.45
CA ASN A 118 24.44 -2.76 -4.50
C ASN A 118 23.03 -3.30 -4.37
N PHE A 119 22.20 -2.71 -3.47
CA PHE A 119 20.84 -3.12 -3.16
C PHE A 119 20.71 -4.53 -2.55
N GLU A 120 21.74 -4.98 -1.86
CA GLU A 120 21.71 -6.22 -1.09
C GLU A 120 21.21 -5.92 0.34
N THR A 121 20.20 -6.68 0.80
CA THR A 121 19.72 -6.58 2.18
C THR A 121 20.71 -7.20 3.13
N ILE A 122 21.16 -6.44 4.12
CA ILE A 122 22.06 -6.89 5.17
C ILE A 122 21.24 -7.52 6.31
N SER A 123 20.25 -6.79 6.81
CA SER A 123 19.33 -7.23 7.88
C SER A 123 18.07 -6.40 7.90
N GLY A 124 17.05 -6.87 8.60
CA GLY A 124 15.82 -6.13 8.89
C GLY A 124 15.53 -6.10 10.38
N ILE A 125 14.94 -5.03 10.85
CA ILE A 125 14.54 -4.87 12.26
C ILE A 125 13.20 -4.14 12.37
N PHE A 126 12.53 -4.33 13.51
CA PHE A 126 11.50 -3.38 13.95
C PHE A 126 12.15 -2.27 14.76
N VAL A 127 11.77 -1.02 14.47
CA VAL A 127 12.31 0.16 15.13
C VAL A 127 11.81 0.23 16.57
N ASN A 128 12.73 0.20 17.53
CA ASN A 128 12.40 0.27 18.96
C ASN A 128 12.90 1.56 19.62
N LYS A 129 13.85 2.22 18.98
CA LYS A 129 14.48 3.43 19.53
C LYS A 129 14.96 4.34 18.43
N ILE A 130 14.55 5.57 18.52
CA ILE A 130 14.98 6.67 17.66
C ILE A 130 15.60 7.74 18.54
N ILE A 131 16.79 8.24 18.18
CA ILE A 131 17.44 9.33 18.88
C ILE A 131 17.47 10.54 17.94
N LYS A 132 16.90 11.65 18.38
CA LYS A 132 16.91 12.93 17.69
C LYS A 132 17.47 13.99 18.62
N ASN A 133 18.52 14.71 18.20
CA ASN A 133 19.18 15.74 19.01
C ASN A 133 19.60 15.25 20.41
N GLY A 134 20.10 14.02 20.51
CA GLY A 134 20.52 13.39 21.77
C GLY A 134 19.38 12.86 22.64
N THR A 135 18.12 13.07 22.26
CA THR A 135 16.95 12.65 23.05
C THR A 135 16.23 11.49 22.36
N LYS A 136 15.77 10.49 23.16
CA LYS A 136 14.95 9.39 22.69
C LYS A 136 13.54 9.90 22.35
N VAL A 137 13.09 9.61 21.13
CA VAL A 137 11.75 9.97 20.64
C VAL A 137 11.02 8.73 20.12
N SER A 138 9.69 8.79 20.08
CA SER A 138 8.86 7.70 19.51
C SER A 138 8.74 7.77 17.99
N SER A 139 8.94 8.97 17.41
CA SER A 139 8.86 9.19 15.97
C SER A 139 9.75 10.34 15.53
N ALA A 140 10.10 10.36 14.26
CA ALA A 140 10.83 11.42 13.59
C ALA A 140 10.23 11.69 12.21
N LYS A 141 10.32 12.92 11.73
CA LYS A 141 9.68 13.37 10.51
C LYS A 141 10.65 13.41 9.32
N LYS A 142 10.09 13.38 8.12
CA LYS A 142 10.83 13.66 6.90
C LYS A 142 11.70 14.91 7.05
N GLY A 143 12.97 14.81 6.68
CA GLY A 143 13.97 15.88 6.80
C GLY A 143 14.78 15.85 8.11
N ASP A 144 14.32 15.13 9.13
CA ASP A 144 15.08 14.99 10.37
C ASP A 144 16.36 14.19 10.16
N THR A 145 17.37 14.52 10.97
CA THR A 145 18.57 13.70 11.12
C THR A 145 18.50 12.97 12.45
N ILE A 146 18.61 11.67 12.40
CA ILE A 146 18.46 10.79 13.57
C ILE A 146 19.65 9.85 13.73
N VAL A 147 19.69 9.21 14.89
CA VAL A 147 20.58 8.08 15.15
C VAL A 147 19.70 6.86 15.47
N LEU A 148 20.03 5.76 14.83
CA LEU A 148 19.46 4.43 15.11
C LEU A 148 20.55 3.56 15.75
N ASP A 149 20.15 2.71 16.68
CA ASP A 149 21.07 1.76 17.27
C ASP A 149 21.40 0.62 16.29
N ASN A 150 22.63 0.12 16.35
CA ASN A 150 23.07 -1.09 15.67
C ASN A 150 22.89 -1.08 14.14
N ILE A 151 23.18 0.03 13.50
CA ILE A 151 23.23 0.08 12.02
C ILE A 151 24.38 -0.83 11.55
N PRO A 152 24.13 -1.84 10.71
CA PRO A 152 25.19 -2.72 10.20
C PRO A 152 26.23 -1.95 9.39
N LYS A 153 27.48 -2.42 9.41
CA LYS A 153 28.53 -1.86 8.53
C LYS A 153 28.10 -2.00 7.06
N ASN A 154 28.58 -1.09 6.22
CA ASN A 154 28.28 -1.02 4.78
C ASN A 154 26.80 -0.72 4.43
N THR A 155 25.98 -0.34 5.40
CA THR A 155 24.63 0.17 5.12
C THR A 155 24.72 1.53 4.45
N MET A 156 24.09 1.67 3.29
CA MET A 156 23.98 2.92 2.57
C MET A 156 22.54 3.46 2.54
N TYR A 157 21.57 2.56 2.48
CA TYR A 157 20.16 2.88 2.37
C TYR A 157 19.34 2.20 3.46
N ILE A 158 18.28 2.86 3.90
CA ILE A 158 17.25 2.27 4.75
C ILE A 158 15.92 2.28 4.00
N TYR A 159 15.33 1.11 3.87
CA TYR A 159 14.00 0.91 3.29
C TYR A 159 13.00 0.56 4.38
N LYS A 160 11.80 1.12 4.31
CA LYS A 160 10.68 0.75 5.17
C LYS A 160 9.79 -0.23 4.43
N ASN A 161 9.64 -1.44 4.95
CA ASN A 161 8.82 -2.50 4.39
C ASN A 161 7.54 -2.79 5.21
N TYR A 162 7.40 -2.13 6.37
CA TYR A 162 6.20 -2.16 7.19
C TYR A 162 6.01 -0.80 7.88
N SER A 163 4.88 -0.16 7.64
CA SER A 163 4.48 1.07 8.34
C SER A 163 3.43 0.73 9.39
N LYS A 164 3.79 0.90 10.67
CA LYS A 164 2.90 0.54 11.78
C LYS A 164 1.63 1.38 11.75
N SER A 165 1.75 2.70 11.76
CA SER A 165 0.60 3.61 11.81
C SER A 165 -0.35 3.42 10.63
N LEU A 166 0.19 3.24 9.42
CA LEU A 166 -0.64 3.01 8.23
C LEU A 166 -1.41 1.68 8.30
N ASN A 167 -0.75 0.61 8.77
CA ASN A 167 -1.42 -0.67 8.93
C ASN A 167 -2.50 -0.60 10.01
N ASP A 168 -2.20 0.00 11.17
CA ASP A 168 -3.17 0.17 12.28
C ASP A 168 -4.38 1.01 11.81
N GLU A 169 -4.16 2.09 11.06
CA GLU A 169 -5.21 2.93 10.49
C GLU A 169 -6.13 2.15 9.56
N ILE A 170 -5.54 1.40 8.62
CA ILE A 170 -6.31 0.63 7.64
C ILE A 170 -7.05 -0.53 8.32
N GLU A 171 -6.45 -1.23 9.27
CA GLU A 171 -7.12 -2.28 10.04
C GLU A 171 -8.33 -1.74 10.80
N ASN A 172 -8.20 -0.56 11.41
CA ASN A 172 -9.32 0.10 12.05
C ASN A 172 -10.43 0.46 11.05
N LYS A 173 -10.07 1.00 9.88
CA LYS A 173 -11.03 1.27 8.80
C LYS A 173 -11.74 0.00 8.33
N ILE A 174 -11.03 -1.10 8.12
CA ILE A 174 -11.61 -2.40 7.73
C ILE A 174 -12.64 -2.87 8.79
N LYS A 175 -12.30 -2.76 10.08
CA LYS A 175 -13.19 -3.18 11.18
C LYS A 175 -14.44 -2.31 11.31
N THR A 176 -14.31 -1.01 11.03
CA THR A 176 -15.40 -0.02 11.26
C THR A 176 -16.22 0.27 10.02
N THR A 177 -15.67 0.05 8.82
CA THR A 177 -16.39 0.29 7.56
C THR A 177 -17.45 -0.79 7.36
N LYS A 178 -18.70 -0.37 7.37
CA LYS A 178 -19.85 -1.22 7.04
C LYS A 178 -20.52 -0.65 5.81
N ARG A 179 -20.78 -1.51 4.85
CA ARG A 179 -21.59 -1.15 3.69
C ARG A 179 -23.01 -1.61 3.92
N TYR A 180 -23.93 -0.68 3.91
CA TYR A 180 -25.36 -0.96 3.99
C TYR A 180 -25.98 -0.76 2.60
N LEU A 181 -26.94 -1.60 2.28
CA LEU A 181 -27.84 -1.41 1.16
C LEU A 181 -29.21 -1.12 1.71
N ASP A 182 -29.82 -0.03 1.28
CA ASP A 182 -31.21 0.26 1.58
C ASP A 182 -32.08 -0.71 0.77
N ILE A 183 -32.89 -1.49 1.46
CA ILE A 183 -33.76 -2.50 0.85
C ILE A 183 -35.19 -2.18 1.26
N ASP A 184 -36.05 -1.96 0.26
CA ASP A 184 -37.48 -1.95 0.46
C ASP A 184 -38.00 -3.39 0.42
N ILE A 185 -38.76 -3.77 1.47
CA ILE A 185 -39.36 -5.11 1.56
C ILE A 185 -40.86 -4.96 1.46
N LYS A 186 -41.48 -5.61 0.45
CA LYS A 186 -42.92 -5.75 0.36
C LYS A 186 -43.31 -7.19 0.74
N LEU A 187 -44.18 -7.31 1.75
CA LEU A 187 -44.77 -8.56 2.17
C LEU A 187 -46.22 -8.65 1.70
N LYS A 188 -46.56 -9.72 0.99
CA LYS A 188 -47.94 -10.09 0.70
C LYS A 188 -48.26 -11.42 1.39
N ALA A 189 -49.22 -11.40 2.30
CA ALA A 189 -49.69 -12.57 2.99
C ALA A 189 -51.22 -12.62 2.88
N ILE A 190 -51.74 -13.65 2.22
CA ILE A 190 -53.17 -13.91 2.06
C ILE A 190 -53.44 -15.29 2.62
N TYR A 191 -54.54 -15.41 3.38
CA TYR A 191 -54.96 -16.69 3.98
C TYR A 191 -55.11 -17.77 2.94
N ASN A 192 -54.49 -18.94 3.13
CA ASN A 192 -54.39 -20.06 2.21
C ASN A 192 -53.58 -19.82 0.91
N GLU A 193 -52.85 -18.71 0.79
CA GLU A 193 -51.92 -18.48 -0.29
C GLU A 193 -50.46 -18.53 0.19
N LYS A 194 -49.52 -18.65 -0.75
CA LYS A 194 -48.08 -18.57 -0.46
C LYS A 194 -47.74 -17.14 -0.04
N ILE A 195 -46.92 -17.00 1.00
CA ILE A 195 -46.35 -15.71 1.38
C ILE A 195 -45.35 -15.28 0.29
N GLU A 196 -45.51 -14.06 -0.21
CA GLU A 196 -44.65 -13.46 -1.19
C GLU A 196 -43.84 -12.33 -0.53
N LEU A 197 -42.50 -12.38 -0.66
CA LEU A 197 -41.57 -11.36 -0.21
C LEU A 197 -40.85 -10.80 -1.43
N VAL A 198 -41.00 -9.51 -1.67
CA VAL A 198 -40.30 -8.80 -2.74
C VAL A 198 -39.29 -7.84 -2.13
N PHE A 199 -38.02 -8.03 -2.43
CA PHE A 199 -36.91 -7.16 -2.02
C PHE A 199 -36.55 -6.26 -3.19
N THR A 200 -36.55 -4.96 -2.97
CA THR A 200 -36.18 -3.98 -3.98
C THR A 200 -35.08 -3.07 -3.42
N THR A 201 -34.02 -2.82 -4.17
CA THR A 201 -33.00 -1.85 -3.83
C THR A 201 -32.95 -0.74 -4.88
N LYS A 202 -32.80 0.51 -4.43
CA LYS A 202 -32.82 1.69 -5.33
C LYS A 202 -31.47 1.94 -6.02
N ASN A 203 -30.38 1.35 -5.56
CA ASN A 203 -29.03 1.61 -6.06
C ASN A 203 -28.20 0.33 -6.10
N ILE A 204 -28.20 -0.33 -7.24
CA ILE A 204 -27.09 -1.20 -7.65
C ILE A 204 -26.34 -0.43 -8.72
N ASN A 205 -25.36 0.38 -8.31
CA ASN A 205 -24.33 0.92 -9.19
C ASN A 205 -23.03 0.15 -8.93
#